data_d841328b3dd352ac201bfa941c4f994b
#
_entry.id   d841328b3dd352ac201bfa941c4f994b
#
_cell.length_a   1.000
_cell.length_b   1.000
_cell.length_c   1.000
_cell.angle_alpha   90.00
_cell.angle_beta   90.00
_cell.angle_gamma   90.00
#
_symmetry.space_group_name_H-M   'P 1'
#
loop_
_entity.id
_entity.type
_entity.pdbx_description
1 polymer ?
#
loop_
_entity_poly.entity_id
_entity_poly.type
_entity_poly.pdbx_seq_one_letter_code
_entity_poly.pdbx_strand_id
1 'polypeptide(L)'
;SKKDQMLSLNLSFLDRGYSFKIMGSLDKPLVIYNYYDDDLRGKMINNSNSIEIIDSKCTIVEVDIDKSKSKYFKNTFQKYQINESEVDYFFINQNNSDGFNYTKNEIEINDLNSKKGSRFNYFIFGSGSKFRKDDYEISLNGTNSFAKINSAAILKKGEHHEVKTKMFHSQPHCKSHQKIKNILLENSKGVFQGKVLVSDKAQKTDAYQI
;
A
#
# COMPACT_ATOMS: atom_id res chain seq x y z
N SER A 1 -8.13 -17.54 12.90
CA SER A 1 -7.63 -16.21 12.54
C SER A 1 -8.61 -15.16 13.06
N LYS A 2 -8.15 -14.16 13.81
CA LYS A 2 -9.00 -13.01 14.14
C LYS A 2 -9.41 -12.37 12.83
N LYS A 3 -10.71 -12.33 12.56
CA LYS A 3 -11.29 -11.70 11.38
C LYS A 3 -10.85 -10.22 11.37
N ASP A 4 -10.31 -9.73 10.26
CA ASP A 4 -9.96 -8.31 10.12
C ASP A 4 -11.26 -7.50 10.08
N GLN A 5 -11.55 -6.81 11.18
CA GLN A 5 -12.80 -6.08 11.37
C GLN A 5 -12.93 -4.91 10.39
N MET A 6 -11.81 -4.24 10.07
CA MET A 6 -11.82 -3.10 9.15
C MET A 6 -12.06 -3.54 7.72
N LEU A 7 -11.48 -4.68 7.32
CA LEU A 7 -11.76 -5.28 6.02
C LEU A 7 -13.23 -5.76 5.96
N SER A 8 -13.73 -6.39 7.03
CA SER A 8 -15.14 -6.80 7.08
C SER A 8 -16.09 -5.62 6.96
N LEU A 9 -15.79 -4.50 7.62
CA LEU A 9 -16.56 -3.26 7.51
C LEU A 9 -16.52 -2.71 6.08
N ASN A 10 -15.33 -2.70 5.44
CA ASN A 10 -15.17 -2.25 4.07
C ASN A 10 -16.06 -3.05 3.11
N LEU A 11 -15.97 -4.37 3.17
CA LEU A 11 -16.73 -5.25 2.27
C LEU A 11 -18.24 -5.21 2.51
N SER A 12 -18.68 -4.95 3.76
CA SER A 12 -20.11 -4.86 4.08
C SER A 12 -20.77 -3.58 3.59
N PHE A 13 -20.01 -2.50 3.48
CA PHE A 13 -20.48 -1.17 3.08
C PHE A 13 -19.69 -0.61 1.90
N LEU A 14 -19.34 -1.49 0.96
CA LEU A 14 -18.58 -1.09 -0.23
C LEU A 14 -19.36 -0.11 -1.08
N ASP A 15 -18.83 1.11 -1.24
CA ASP A 15 -19.44 2.18 -2.02
C ASP A 15 -18.93 2.23 -3.45
N ARG A 16 -17.60 2.08 -3.60
CA ARG A 16 -16.91 2.31 -4.86
C ARG A 16 -15.59 1.57 -4.92
N GLY A 17 -15.01 1.56 -6.08
CA GLY A 17 -13.70 1.00 -6.33
C GLY A 17 -13.43 0.82 -7.81
N TYR A 18 -12.25 0.35 -8.12
CA TYR A 18 -11.89 -0.03 -9.47
C TYR A 18 -11.18 -1.39 -9.48
N SER A 19 -11.27 -2.05 -10.62
CA SER A 19 -10.47 -3.24 -10.89
C SER A 19 -9.96 -3.15 -12.32
N PHE A 20 -8.65 -3.29 -12.50
CA PHE A 20 -8.08 -3.34 -13.83
C PHE A 20 -6.87 -4.28 -13.89
N LYS A 21 -6.55 -4.65 -15.12
CA LYS A 21 -5.47 -5.56 -15.45
C LYS A 21 -4.52 -4.90 -16.44
N ILE A 22 -3.22 -5.00 -16.17
CA ILE A 22 -2.15 -4.54 -17.05
C ILE A 22 -1.44 -5.78 -17.60
N MET A 23 -1.32 -5.85 -18.92
CA MET A 23 -0.59 -6.89 -19.61
C MET A 23 0.33 -6.26 -20.65
N GLY A 24 1.59 -6.69 -20.68
CA GLY A 24 2.62 -6.07 -21.51
C GLY A 24 3.19 -4.80 -20.87
N SER A 25 4.27 -4.27 -21.44
CA SER A 25 4.98 -3.11 -20.88
C SER A 25 4.31 -1.80 -21.26
N LEU A 26 4.34 -0.84 -20.33
CA LEU A 26 3.87 0.52 -20.56
C LEU A 26 5.07 1.46 -20.68
N ASP A 27 5.17 2.17 -21.82
CA ASP A 27 6.24 3.15 -22.06
C ASP A 27 6.05 4.45 -21.26
N LYS A 28 4.80 4.72 -20.85
CA LYS A 28 4.44 5.91 -20.05
C LYS A 28 3.81 5.49 -18.74
N PRO A 29 4.00 6.27 -17.67
CA PRO A 29 3.33 6.01 -16.40
C PRO A 29 1.81 6.02 -16.54
N LEU A 30 1.14 5.04 -15.92
CA LEU A 30 -0.30 5.11 -15.66
C LEU A 30 -0.53 6.00 -14.45
N VAL A 31 -1.34 7.05 -14.62
CA VAL A 31 -1.65 7.97 -13.53
C VAL A 31 -3.10 7.82 -13.11
N ILE A 32 -3.32 7.60 -11.79
CA ILE A 32 -4.63 7.45 -11.17
C ILE A 32 -4.83 8.63 -10.23
N TYR A 33 -5.92 9.36 -10.40
CA TYR A 33 -6.30 10.44 -9.50
C TYR A 33 -7.55 10.05 -8.69
N ASN A 34 -7.43 10.06 -7.37
CA ASN A 34 -8.55 9.94 -6.44
C ASN A 34 -8.84 11.33 -5.86
N TYR A 35 -10.00 11.87 -6.17
CA TYR A 35 -10.39 13.21 -5.75
C TYR A 35 -11.48 13.17 -4.67
N TYR A 36 -11.25 13.91 -3.58
CA TYR A 36 -12.13 14.02 -2.43
C TYR A 36 -12.45 15.50 -2.16
N ASP A 37 -13.73 15.82 -1.95
CA ASP A 37 -14.25 17.17 -1.73
C ASP A 37 -15.12 17.30 -0.47
N ASP A 38 -15.77 18.45 -0.27
CA ASP A 38 -16.55 18.76 0.93
C ASP A 38 -17.88 18.00 1.06
N ASP A 39 -18.37 17.33 0.00
CA ASP A 39 -19.57 16.50 0.05
C ASP A 39 -19.43 15.27 0.96
N LEU A 40 -18.23 15.04 1.48
CA LEU A 40 -17.90 13.90 2.33
C LEU A 40 -18.11 14.14 3.81
N ARG A 41 -18.56 15.32 4.22
CA ARG A 41 -18.75 15.67 5.64
C ARG A 41 -19.61 14.66 6.39
N GLY A 42 -19.03 14.09 7.47
CA GLY A 42 -19.69 13.11 8.33
C GLY A 42 -19.98 11.76 7.66
N LYS A 43 -19.47 11.53 6.45
CA LYS A 43 -19.66 10.27 5.73
C LYS A 43 -18.54 9.28 6.06
N MET A 44 -18.84 8.01 5.84
CA MET A 44 -17.89 6.93 5.72
C MET A 44 -17.79 6.53 4.26
N ILE A 45 -16.56 6.38 3.77
CA ILE A 45 -16.27 5.95 2.41
C ILE A 45 -15.57 4.60 2.48
N ASN A 46 -16.09 3.59 1.83
CA ASN A 46 -15.48 2.27 1.72
C ASN A 46 -15.11 2.01 0.26
N ASN A 47 -13.79 2.01 -0.02
CA ASN A 47 -13.25 1.76 -1.35
C ASN A 47 -12.60 0.37 -1.39
N SER A 48 -12.82 -0.37 -2.48
CA SER A 48 -12.10 -1.62 -2.74
C SER A 48 -11.53 -1.59 -4.15
N ASN A 49 -10.19 -1.59 -4.24
CA ASN A 49 -9.48 -1.50 -5.51
C ASN A 49 -8.64 -2.75 -5.74
N SER A 50 -8.54 -3.17 -6.99
CA SER A 50 -7.72 -4.32 -7.39
C SER A 50 -6.93 -4.00 -8.65
N ILE A 51 -5.64 -4.32 -8.63
CA ILE A 51 -4.75 -4.18 -9.78
C ILE A 51 -4.02 -5.49 -9.98
N GLU A 52 -4.20 -6.08 -11.14
CA GLU A 52 -3.47 -7.26 -11.59
C GLU A 52 -2.47 -6.86 -12.67
N ILE A 53 -1.19 -7.24 -12.51
CA ILE A 53 -0.12 -6.89 -13.44
C ILE A 53 0.58 -8.18 -13.86
N ILE A 54 0.61 -8.45 -15.17
CA ILE A 54 1.10 -9.71 -15.72
C ILE A 54 2.08 -9.43 -16.87
N ASP A 55 3.26 -10.05 -16.79
CA ASP A 55 4.31 -9.99 -17.82
C ASP A 55 4.53 -8.54 -18.30
N SER A 56 4.72 -7.66 -17.33
CA SER A 56 4.74 -6.22 -17.57
C SER A 56 5.96 -5.56 -16.94
N LYS A 57 6.42 -4.50 -17.59
CA LYS A 57 7.28 -3.50 -16.97
C LYS A 57 6.54 -2.16 -17.02
N CYS A 58 6.20 -1.61 -15.86
CA CYS A 58 5.38 -0.41 -15.79
C CYS A 58 5.66 0.45 -14.57
N THR A 59 5.34 1.73 -14.72
CA THR A 59 5.27 2.70 -13.62
C THR A 59 3.83 3.12 -13.41
N ILE A 60 3.38 3.11 -12.15
CA ILE A 60 2.05 3.58 -11.75
C ILE A 60 2.23 4.71 -10.75
N VAL A 61 1.49 5.79 -10.96
CA VAL A 61 1.45 6.93 -10.04
C VAL A 61 0.00 7.13 -9.58
N GLU A 62 -0.27 6.84 -8.33
CA GLU A 62 -1.58 7.09 -7.72
C GLU A 62 -1.51 8.33 -6.84
N VAL A 63 -2.45 9.25 -7.02
CA VAL A 63 -2.48 10.52 -6.30
C VAL A 63 -3.83 10.69 -5.63
N ASP A 64 -3.83 10.74 -4.30
CA ASP A 64 -4.99 11.18 -3.52
C ASP A 64 -4.94 12.70 -3.39
N ILE A 65 -5.98 13.38 -3.90
CA ILE A 65 -6.16 14.84 -3.81
C ILE A 65 -7.36 15.10 -2.90
N ASP A 66 -7.11 15.47 -1.67
CA ASP A 66 -8.14 15.79 -0.71
C ASP A 66 -8.29 17.32 -0.59
N LYS A 67 -9.38 17.84 -1.11
CA LYS A 67 -9.78 19.24 -1.00
C LYS A 67 -10.83 19.46 0.10
N SER A 68 -11.31 18.38 0.70
CA SER A 68 -12.27 18.45 1.80
C SER A 68 -11.60 19.08 3.03
N LYS A 69 -12.33 19.99 3.67
CA LYS A 69 -12.01 20.52 5.02
C LYS A 69 -12.86 19.84 6.08
N SER A 70 -13.52 18.78 5.73
CA SER A 70 -14.54 18.10 6.53
C SER A 70 -13.98 16.90 7.25
N LYS A 71 -14.60 16.53 8.37
CA LYS A 71 -14.35 15.25 9.04
C LYS A 71 -15.09 14.15 8.32
N TYR A 72 -14.40 13.15 7.87
CA TYR A 72 -14.96 11.92 7.31
C TYR A 72 -14.07 10.72 7.65
N PHE A 73 -14.58 9.53 7.44
CA PHE A 73 -13.82 8.30 7.60
C PHE A 73 -13.63 7.61 6.25
N LYS A 74 -12.39 7.42 5.84
CA LYS A 74 -12.02 6.67 4.63
C LYS A 74 -11.44 5.32 5.03
N ASN A 75 -12.07 4.26 4.53
CA ASN A 75 -11.65 2.88 4.69
C ASN A 75 -11.38 2.28 3.32
N THR A 76 -10.13 2.08 2.97
CA THR A 76 -9.70 1.61 1.65
C THR A 76 -9.07 0.23 1.75
N PHE A 77 -9.51 -0.68 0.90
CA PHE A 77 -8.87 -1.96 0.64
C PHE A 77 -8.23 -1.93 -0.74
N GLN A 78 -6.94 -2.23 -0.80
CA GLN A 78 -6.15 -2.27 -2.04
C GLN A 78 -5.57 -3.67 -2.21
N LYS A 79 -5.85 -4.31 -3.33
CA LYS A 79 -5.24 -5.59 -3.70
C LYS A 79 -4.36 -5.45 -4.93
N TYR A 80 -3.13 -5.95 -4.83
CA TYR A 80 -2.17 -5.98 -5.92
C TYR A 80 -1.71 -7.41 -6.18
N GLN A 81 -1.78 -7.85 -7.44
CA GLN A 81 -1.24 -9.13 -7.88
C GLN A 81 -0.19 -8.86 -8.95
N ILE A 82 1.05 -9.16 -8.61
CA ILE A 82 2.23 -8.88 -9.45
C ILE A 82 2.77 -10.21 -9.93
N ASN A 83 2.61 -10.48 -11.20
CA ASN A 83 2.93 -11.77 -11.82
C ASN A 83 3.99 -11.56 -12.91
N GLU A 84 5.19 -12.13 -12.76
CA GLU A 84 6.30 -12.05 -13.72
C GLU A 84 6.60 -10.62 -14.21
N SER A 85 6.51 -9.63 -13.30
CA SER A 85 6.50 -8.22 -13.66
C SER A 85 7.51 -7.39 -12.85
N GLU A 86 7.94 -6.27 -13.45
CA GLU A 86 8.71 -5.22 -12.79
C GLU A 86 7.84 -3.96 -12.66
N VAL A 87 7.54 -3.56 -11.43
CA VAL A 87 6.60 -2.47 -11.15
C VAL A 87 7.21 -1.46 -10.20
N ASP A 88 7.23 -0.19 -10.63
CA ASP A 88 7.46 0.96 -9.77
C ASP A 88 6.11 1.64 -9.48
N TYR A 89 5.67 1.62 -8.22
CA TYR A 89 4.41 2.21 -7.79
C TYR A 89 4.66 3.38 -6.86
N PHE A 90 4.14 4.54 -7.23
CA PHE A 90 4.22 5.76 -6.44
C PHE A 90 2.83 6.13 -5.93
N PHE A 91 2.67 6.16 -4.62
CA PHE A 91 1.46 6.64 -3.98
C PHE A 91 1.72 7.99 -3.31
N ILE A 92 1.04 9.01 -3.76
CA ILE A 92 1.16 10.38 -3.25
C ILE A 92 -0.14 10.75 -2.57
N ASN A 93 -0.08 10.92 -1.26
CA ASN A 93 -1.24 11.25 -0.46
C ASN A 93 -1.10 12.67 0.10
N GLN A 94 -1.95 13.58 -0.38
CA GLN A 94 -2.03 14.97 0.05
C GLN A 94 -3.37 15.19 0.76
N ASN A 95 -3.49 14.68 1.98
CA ASN A 95 -4.67 14.88 2.81
C ASN A 95 -4.54 16.15 3.64
N ASN A 96 -5.54 17.02 3.51
CA ASN A 96 -5.65 18.23 4.34
C ASN A 96 -6.87 18.17 5.28
N SER A 97 -7.57 17.02 5.34
CA SER A 97 -8.77 16.88 6.17
C SER A 97 -8.43 16.52 7.60
N ASP A 98 -9.29 16.90 8.51
CA ASP A 98 -9.35 16.40 9.89
C ASP A 98 -9.88 14.96 9.98
N GLY A 99 -9.93 14.25 8.86
CA GLY A 99 -10.53 12.93 8.74
C GLY A 99 -9.66 11.80 9.29
N PHE A 100 -10.28 10.64 9.36
CA PHE A 100 -9.65 9.37 9.73
C PHE A 100 -9.49 8.50 8.49
N ASN A 101 -8.28 8.01 8.25
CA ASN A 101 -7.99 7.16 7.10
C ASN A 101 -7.43 5.83 7.56
N TYR A 102 -8.03 4.75 7.07
CA TYR A 102 -7.50 3.39 7.19
C TYR A 102 -7.30 2.81 5.80
N THR A 103 -6.12 2.28 5.53
CA THR A 103 -5.82 1.59 4.28
C THR A 103 -5.23 0.23 4.57
N LYS A 104 -5.86 -0.82 4.05
CA LYS A 104 -5.32 -2.17 4.00
C LYS A 104 -4.81 -2.45 2.60
N ASN A 105 -3.52 -2.80 2.50
CA ASN A 105 -2.89 -3.19 1.25
C ASN A 105 -2.51 -4.66 1.30
N GLU A 106 -3.02 -5.47 0.39
CA GLU A 106 -2.61 -6.84 0.17
C GLU A 106 -1.85 -6.93 -1.15
N ILE A 107 -0.60 -7.36 -1.07
CA ILE A 107 0.32 -7.39 -2.20
C ILE A 107 0.84 -8.81 -2.36
N GLU A 108 0.50 -9.44 -3.45
CA GLU A 108 0.94 -10.79 -3.81
C GLU A 108 1.93 -10.70 -4.97
N ILE A 109 3.16 -11.17 -4.74
CA ILE A 109 4.22 -11.17 -5.73
C ILE A 109 4.50 -12.61 -6.11
N ASN A 110 4.10 -12.98 -7.32
CA ASN A 110 4.09 -14.36 -7.77
C ASN A 110 5.04 -14.56 -8.97
N ASP A 111 5.43 -15.80 -9.20
CA ASP A 111 5.90 -16.29 -10.50
C ASP A 111 4.85 -17.25 -11.07
N LEU A 112 4.59 -17.17 -12.35
CA LEU A 112 3.67 -18.08 -12.99
C LEU A 112 4.43 -19.32 -13.54
N ASN A 113 5.52 -19.12 -14.25
CA ASN A 113 6.25 -20.22 -14.88
C ASN A 113 7.77 -19.99 -15.05
N SER A 114 8.22 -18.74 -15.06
CA SER A 114 9.58 -18.43 -15.55
C SER A 114 10.68 -18.47 -14.50
N LYS A 115 10.35 -18.49 -13.21
CA LYS A 115 11.29 -18.35 -12.09
C LYS A 115 12.20 -17.12 -12.16
N LYS A 116 11.88 -16.14 -13.02
CA LYS A 116 12.62 -14.86 -13.08
C LYS A 116 12.46 -14.04 -11.81
N GLY A 117 11.37 -14.28 -11.10
CA GLY A 117 10.93 -13.46 -9.98
C GLY A 117 10.31 -12.15 -10.45
N SER A 118 9.41 -11.64 -9.66
CA SER A 118 8.79 -10.34 -9.87
C SER A 118 9.41 -9.29 -8.96
N ARG A 119 9.41 -8.04 -9.40
CA ARG A 119 9.91 -6.90 -8.63
C ARG A 119 8.81 -5.88 -8.41
N PHE A 120 8.59 -5.52 -7.16
CA PHE A 120 7.64 -4.50 -6.78
C PHE A 120 8.29 -3.45 -5.88
N ASN A 121 8.46 -2.25 -6.39
CA ASN A 121 8.94 -1.11 -5.65
C ASN A 121 7.76 -0.19 -5.33
N TYR A 122 7.46 -0.02 -4.04
CA TYR A 122 6.38 0.84 -3.58
C TYR A 122 6.95 2.06 -2.85
N PHE A 123 6.69 3.23 -3.40
CA PHE A 123 7.09 4.52 -2.84
C PHE A 123 5.85 5.26 -2.36
N ILE A 124 5.84 5.64 -1.09
CA ILE A 124 4.70 6.26 -0.44
C ILE A 124 5.12 7.63 0.09
N PHE A 125 4.44 8.66 -0.35
CA PHE A 125 4.60 10.01 0.17
C PHE A 125 3.28 10.46 0.80
N GLY A 126 3.33 10.86 2.08
CA GLY A 126 2.12 11.23 2.80
C GLY A 126 2.25 12.48 3.63
N SER A 127 1.17 13.25 3.65
CA SER A 127 0.99 14.36 4.59
C SER A 127 -0.50 14.53 4.89
N GLY A 128 -0.81 15.11 6.05
CA GLY A 128 -2.18 15.39 6.46
C GLY A 128 -2.88 14.18 7.09
N SER A 129 -4.14 14.39 7.43
CA SER A 129 -5.04 13.56 8.22
C SER A 129 -4.76 13.62 9.72
N LYS A 130 -5.83 13.77 10.49
CA LYS A 130 -5.76 13.73 11.94
C LYS A 130 -5.31 12.36 12.45
N PHE A 131 -5.81 11.30 11.81
CA PHE A 131 -5.37 9.93 12.06
C PHE A 131 -5.30 9.18 10.74
N ARG A 132 -4.16 8.55 10.48
CA ARG A 132 -3.95 7.67 9.34
C ARG A 132 -3.33 6.36 9.81
N LYS A 133 -3.87 5.25 9.32
CA LYS A 133 -3.29 3.93 9.51
C LYS A 133 -3.18 3.18 8.21
N ASP A 134 -1.97 2.79 7.87
CA ASP A 134 -1.66 2.00 6.69
C ASP A 134 -1.16 0.61 7.11
N ASP A 135 -1.86 -0.42 6.69
CA ASP A 135 -1.54 -1.81 6.96
C ASP A 135 -1.13 -2.49 5.64
N TYR A 136 0.11 -2.96 5.57
CA TYR A 136 0.68 -3.62 4.39
C TYR A 136 0.93 -5.09 4.69
N GLU A 137 0.34 -5.96 3.90
CA GLU A 137 0.58 -7.40 3.93
C GLU A 137 1.12 -7.83 2.58
N ILE A 138 2.39 -8.24 2.55
CA ILE A 138 3.13 -8.52 1.32
C ILE A 138 3.60 -9.96 1.34
N SER A 139 3.20 -10.72 0.33
CA SER A 139 3.56 -12.12 0.16
C SER A 139 4.46 -12.32 -1.05
N LEU A 140 5.68 -12.77 -0.81
CA LEU A 140 6.65 -13.15 -1.83
C LEU A 140 6.48 -14.63 -2.14
N ASN A 141 5.58 -14.94 -3.07
CA ASN A 141 5.17 -16.29 -3.43
C ASN A 141 5.93 -16.86 -4.64
N GLY A 142 6.65 -16.01 -5.35
CA GLY A 142 7.51 -16.40 -6.45
C GLY A 142 8.99 -16.49 -6.03
N THR A 143 9.72 -17.48 -6.57
CA THR A 143 11.17 -17.60 -6.38
C THR A 143 11.91 -16.39 -6.96
N ASN A 144 12.99 -15.92 -6.31
CA ASN A 144 13.75 -14.73 -6.73
C ASN A 144 12.94 -13.42 -6.71
N SER A 145 11.79 -13.38 -6.06
CA SER A 145 10.96 -12.17 -5.98
C SER A 145 11.55 -11.10 -5.07
N PHE A 146 11.27 -9.85 -5.41
CA PHE A 146 11.76 -8.70 -4.69
C PHE A 146 10.62 -7.71 -4.35
N ALA A 147 10.53 -7.34 -3.09
CA ALA A 147 9.62 -6.28 -2.62
C ALA A 147 10.41 -5.16 -1.93
N LYS A 148 10.11 -3.92 -2.30
CA LYS A 148 10.66 -2.74 -1.63
C LYS A 148 9.54 -1.79 -1.24
N ILE A 149 9.48 -1.42 0.05
CA ILE A 149 8.58 -0.38 0.55
C ILE A 149 9.42 0.77 1.08
N ASN A 150 9.27 1.93 0.48
CA ASN A 150 9.82 3.19 0.97
C ASN A 150 8.66 4.13 1.31
N SER A 151 8.56 4.53 2.56
CA SER A 151 7.57 5.52 2.99
C SER A 151 8.26 6.73 3.57
N ALA A 152 7.78 7.90 3.17
CA ALA A 152 8.15 9.17 3.75
C ALA A 152 6.90 9.98 4.09
N ALA A 153 6.79 10.45 5.34
CA ALA A 153 5.67 11.27 5.76
C ALA A 153 6.14 12.51 6.53
N ILE A 154 5.43 13.62 6.32
CA ILE A 154 5.60 14.85 7.10
C ILE A 154 4.32 15.03 7.91
N LEU A 155 4.46 14.94 9.24
CA LEU A 155 3.34 15.03 10.16
C LEU A 155 3.39 16.39 10.90
N LYS A 156 2.28 17.11 10.81
CA LYS A 156 2.09 18.41 11.46
C LYS A 156 1.41 18.26 12.82
N LYS A 157 1.18 19.35 13.50
CA LYS A 157 0.55 19.41 14.82
C LYS A 157 -0.72 18.58 14.91
N GLY A 158 -0.73 17.63 15.85
CA GLY A 158 -1.88 16.80 16.16
C GLY A 158 -2.17 15.68 15.16
N GLU A 159 -1.33 15.51 14.14
CA GLU A 159 -1.45 14.39 13.19
C GLU A 159 -0.83 13.12 13.77
N HIS A 160 -1.46 12.00 13.48
CA HIS A 160 -1.00 10.68 13.90
C HIS A 160 -0.99 9.72 12.71
N HIS A 161 0.16 9.12 12.42
CA HIS A 161 0.32 8.14 11.36
C HIS A 161 0.89 6.82 11.91
N GLU A 162 0.17 5.74 11.69
CA GLU A 162 0.61 4.38 11.99
C GLU A 162 0.88 3.63 10.69
N VAL A 163 2.06 3.06 10.57
CA VAL A 163 2.41 2.14 9.48
C VAL A 163 2.68 0.77 10.06
N LYS A 164 1.98 -0.23 9.56
CA LYS A 164 2.21 -1.62 9.89
C LYS A 164 2.54 -2.41 8.65
N THR A 165 3.60 -3.20 8.72
CA THR A 165 4.01 -4.08 7.63
C THR A 165 4.14 -5.52 8.08
N LYS A 166 3.72 -6.44 7.23
CA LYS A 166 3.99 -7.87 7.33
C LYS A 166 4.55 -8.35 6.00
N MET A 167 5.76 -8.89 6.03
CA MET A 167 6.41 -9.51 4.88
C MET A 167 6.45 -11.01 5.05
N PHE A 168 5.94 -11.74 4.08
CA PHE A 168 5.96 -13.20 4.04
C PHE A 168 6.88 -13.67 2.92
N HIS A 169 8.00 -14.29 3.26
CA HIS A 169 8.87 -14.97 2.31
C HIS A 169 8.44 -16.42 2.23
N SER A 170 7.72 -16.78 1.18
CA SER A 170 7.16 -18.13 0.98
C SER A 170 8.02 -19.01 0.08
N GLN A 171 8.93 -18.40 -0.69
CA GLN A 171 9.81 -19.09 -1.66
C GLN A 171 11.28 -18.70 -1.47
N PRO A 172 12.23 -19.54 -1.93
CA PRO A 172 13.65 -19.25 -1.80
C PRO A 172 14.13 -18.08 -2.64
N HIS A 173 15.27 -17.51 -2.23
CA HIS A 173 15.97 -16.39 -2.89
C HIS A 173 15.17 -15.09 -2.96
N CYS A 174 14.13 -14.94 -2.15
CA CYS A 174 13.36 -13.70 -2.07
C CYS A 174 14.12 -12.62 -1.28
N LYS A 175 13.91 -11.37 -1.67
CA LYS A 175 14.46 -10.22 -0.97
C LYS A 175 13.37 -9.19 -0.64
N SER A 176 13.46 -8.59 0.55
CA SER A 176 12.57 -7.50 0.92
C SER A 176 13.32 -6.37 1.63
N HIS A 177 13.01 -5.14 1.23
CA HIS A 177 13.56 -3.94 1.87
C HIS A 177 12.42 -3.04 2.35
N GLN A 178 12.52 -2.59 3.60
CA GLN A 178 11.55 -1.68 4.20
C GLN A 178 12.28 -0.47 4.76
N LYS A 179 11.87 0.72 4.33
CA LYS A 179 12.42 1.99 4.83
C LYS A 179 11.30 2.97 5.11
N ILE A 180 11.04 3.23 6.38
CA ILE A 180 9.96 4.10 6.83
C ILE A 180 10.56 5.33 7.52
N LYS A 181 10.30 6.51 6.97
CA LYS A 181 10.79 7.78 7.51
C LYS A 181 9.64 8.73 7.79
N ASN A 182 9.61 9.28 9.00
CA ASN A 182 8.66 10.30 9.40
C ASN A 182 9.40 11.55 9.87
N ILE A 183 9.00 12.71 9.38
CA ILE A 183 9.36 14.01 9.91
C ILE A 183 8.20 14.44 10.81
N LEU A 184 8.47 14.54 12.11
CA LEU A 184 7.47 14.86 13.13
C LEU A 184 7.61 16.32 13.56
N LEU A 185 6.57 17.11 13.37
CA LEU A 185 6.49 18.49 13.78
C LEU A 185 5.43 18.63 14.90
N GLU A 186 5.68 19.47 15.89
CA GLU A 186 4.70 19.95 16.88
C GLU A 186 3.72 18.91 17.44
N ASN A 187 4.11 18.07 18.37
CA ASN A 187 3.22 17.08 19.03
C ASN A 187 2.52 16.10 18.06
N SER A 188 3.08 15.88 16.88
CA SER A 188 2.64 14.82 15.98
C SER A 188 3.17 13.46 16.43
N LYS A 189 2.55 12.37 15.96
CA LYS A 189 2.92 11.01 16.35
C LYS A 189 3.07 10.12 15.14
N GLY A 190 4.24 9.48 15.01
CA GLY A 190 4.51 8.44 14.03
C GLY A 190 4.75 7.10 14.72
N VAL A 191 4.10 6.04 14.26
CA VAL A 191 4.28 4.68 14.76
C VAL A 191 4.62 3.76 13.60
N PHE A 192 5.65 2.94 13.78
CA PHE A 192 5.97 1.88 12.83
C PHE A 192 6.03 0.52 13.53
N GLN A 193 5.39 -0.47 12.94
CA GLN A 193 5.42 -1.86 13.37
C GLN A 193 5.67 -2.76 12.17
N GLY A 194 6.84 -3.38 12.12
CA GLY A 194 7.22 -4.32 11.05
C GLY A 194 7.33 -5.76 11.54
N LYS A 195 6.92 -6.70 10.70
CA LYS A 195 7.10 -8.14 10.91
C LYS A 195 7.56 -8.81 9.62
N VAL A 196 8.59 -9.63 9.72
CA VAL A 196 9.04 -10.50 8.63
C VAL A 196 8.84 -11.95 9.06
N LEU A 197 8.25 -12.73 8.19
CA LEU A 197 8.03 -14.17 8.36
C LEU A 197 8.69 -14.89 7.19
N VAL A 198 9.51 -15.87 7.50
CA VAL A 198 10.21 -16.70 6.51
C VAL A 198 9.74 -18.14 6.68
N SER A 199 9.23 -18.70 5.60
CA SER A 199 8.83 -20.11 5.58
C SER A 199 10.07 -21.02 5.65
N ASP A 200 9.94 -22.21 6.20
CA ASP A 200 11.01 -23.22 6.27
C ASP A 200 11.59 -23.57 4.89
N LYS A 201 10.78 -23.46 3.85
CA LYS A 201 11.17 -23.69 2.45
C LYS A 201 11.85 -22.48 1.80
N ALA A 202 11.74 -21.30 2.39
CA ALA A 202 12.25 -20.03 1.83
C ALA A 202 13.71 -19.79 2.21
N GLN A 203 14.60 -20.67 1.77
CA GLN A 203 16.05 -20.55 2.04
C GLN A 203 16.70 -19.43 1.22
N LYS A 204 17.82 -18.90 1.70
CA LYS A 204 18.64 -17.85 1.04
C LYS A 204 17.83 -16.56 0.78
N THR A 205 16.97 -16.21 1.71
CA THR A 205 16.24 -14.94 1.68
C THR A 205 17.04 -13.83 2.37
N ASP A 206 16.78 -12.59 1.98
CA ASP A 206 17.36 -11.39 2.56
C ASP A 206 16.23 -10.40 2.91
N ALA A 207 16.19 -9.96 4.16
CA ALA A 207 15.15 -9.05 4.63
C ALA A 207 15.79 -7.90 5.42
N TYR A 208 15.59 -6.68 4.95
CA TYR A 208 16.12 -5.47 5.53
C TYR A 208 15.03 -4.50 5.96
N GLN A 209 15.12 -3.97 7.18
CA GLN A 209 14.14 -3.07 7.77
C GLN A 209 14.84 -1.94 8.53
N ILE A 210 14.51 -0.66 8.20
CA ILE A 210 14.96 0.55 8.89
C ILE A 210 13.76 1.45 9.18
#